data_90d92e551b2f0633d8dfb83c3486c576
#
_entry.id   90d92e551b2f0633d8dfb83c3486c576
#
_cell.length_a   1.000
_cell.length_b   1.000
_cell.length_c   1.000
_cell.angle_alpha   90.00
_cell.angle_beta   90.00
_cell.angle_gamma   90.00
#
_symmetry.space_group_name_H-M   'P 1'
#
loop_
_entity.id
_entity.type
_entity.pdbx_description
1 polymer ?
#
loop_
_entity_poly.entity_id
_entity_poly.type
_entity_poly.pdbx_seq_one_letter_code
_entity_poly.pdbx_strand_id
1 'polypeptide(L)'
;MQPASVVELDKGYHICDEGSRCSHLTLVISGTARVYKLGENGREITLYRVDPGESCILTASCILSNQPFPAFAVSESPMEAALIPAPEVNQWLAYSEAWRQYVFGLISRRLSNIINVVEEVVFRRMDRRIADYLLKRVSNDEERLQITHQEIASDLGTSGEVVSRILKDLETSELIHTTRGTIEITDITGLENKTLET
;
A
#
# COMPACT_ATOMS: atom_id res chain seq x y z
N MET A 1 0.21 8.03 36.90
CA MET A 1 0.89 8.29 35.61
C MET A 1 2.22 7.55 35.61
N GLN A 2 2.39 6.57 34.77
CA GLN A 2 3.69 5.98 34.49
C GLN A 2 4.38 6.82 33.41
N PRO A 3 5.56 7.39 33.68
CA PRO A 3 6.24 8.19 32.66
C PRO A 3 6.63 7.30 31.47
N ALA A 4 6.70 7.87 30.29
CA ALA A 4 7.32 7.23 29.15
C ALA A 4 8.80 6.93 29.50
N SER A 5 9.25 5.74 29.15
CA SER A 5 10.66 5.34 29.35
C SER A 5 11.37 5.29 28.00
N VAL A 6 12.62 5.71 27.96
CA VAL A 6 13.47 5.58 26.78
C VAL A 6 14.29 4.31 26.91
N VAL A 7 14.34 3.54 25.81
CA VAL A 7 15.10 2.30 25.74
C VAL A 7 16.00 2.29 24.50
N GLU A 8 17.13 1.65 24.61
CA GLU A 8 18.01 1.32 23.50
C GLU A 8 17.78 -0.13 23.11
N LEU A 9 17.62 -0.40 21.82
CA LEU A 9 17.38 -1.71 21.26
C LEU A 9 18.43 -2.03 20.21
N ASP A 10 19.07 -3.18 20.35
CA ASP A 10 20.02 -3.66 19.37
C ASP A 10 19.31 -4.06 18.06
N LYS A 11 20.09 -4.10 16.97
CA LYS A 11 19.59 -4.64 15.69
C LYS A 11 19.11 -6.09 15.88
N GLY A 12 17.91 -6.38 15.35
CA GLY A 12 17.29 -7.70 15.42
C GLY A 12 16.47 -7.93 16.68
N TYR A 13 16.31 -6.93 17.55
CA TYR A 13 15.45 -7.05 18.72
C TYR A 13 13.97 -7.15 18.30
N HIS A 14 13.26 -8.18 18.79
CA HIS A 14 11.82 -8.36 18.58
C HIS A 14 11.05 -7.40 19.47
N ILE A 15 10.42 -6.41 18.85
CA ILE A 15 9.66 -5.35 19.53
C ILE A 15 8.23 -5.85 19.82
N CYS A 16 7.64 -6.60 18.88
CA CYS A 16 6.30 -7.13 19.00
C CYS A 16 6.13 -8.36 18.11
N ASP A 17 5.48 -9.39 18.64
CA ASP A 17 5.19 -10.63 17.93
C ASP A 17 3.71 -10.71 17.55
N GLU A 18 3.40 -11.42 16.47
CA GLU A 18 2.03 -11.68 16.03
C GLU A 18 1.22 -12.37 17.14
N GLY A 19 0.01 -11.92 17.37
CA GLY A 19 -0.89 -12.42 18.42
C GLY A 19 -0.63 -11.84 19.82
N SER A 20 0.45 -11.10 20.02
CA SER A 20 0.76 -10.48 21.31
C SER A 20 -0.16 -9.29 21.62
N ARG A 21 -0.31 -8.96 22.90
CA ARG A 21 -0.98 -7.74 23.35
C ARG A 21 0.01 -6.60 23.48
N CYS A 22 -0.31 -5.45 22.92
CA CYS A 22 0.53 -4.28 23.01
C CYS A 22 0.36 -3.56 24.33
N SER A 23 1.37 -3.59 25.18
CA SER A 23 1.39 -2.90 26.47
C SER A 23 1.90 -1.45 26.38
N HIS A 24 2.64 -1.13 25.32
CA HIS A 24 3.25 0.19 25.09
C HIS A 24 3.14 0.57 23.62
N LEU A 25 2.97 1.86 23.36
CA LEU A 25 3.21 2.43 22.03
C LEU A 25 4.67 2.86 21.95
N THR A 26 5.36 2.38 20.92
CA THR A 26 6.77 2.70 20.68
C THR A 26 6.86 3.90 19.74
N LEU A 27 7.48 4.98 20.18
CA LEU A 27 7.86 6.14 19.36
C LEU A 27 9.35 6.04 19.07
N VAL A 28 9.73 5.94 17.80
CA VAL A 28 11.12 5.85 17.38
C VAL A 28 11.80 7.21 17.52
N ILE A 29 12.91 7.26 18.24
CA ILE A 29 13.76 8.47 18.42
C ILE A 29 14.89 8.44 17.39
N SER A 30 15.57 7.30 17.27
CA SER A 30 16.62 7.07 16.27
C SER A 30 16.60 5.61 15.81
N GLY A 31 17.19 5.34 14.64
CA GLY A 31 17.16 4.02 14.01
C GLY A 31 15.85 3.74 13.29
N THR A 32 15.60 2.48 12.91
CA THR A 32 14.42 2.07 12.13
C THR A 32 13.90 0.73 12.62
N ALA A 33 12.59 0.62 12.78
CA ALA A 33 11.91 -0.64 13.01
C ALA A 33 11.21 -1.12 11.73
N ARG A 34 11.26 -2.42 11.46
CA ARG A 34 10.58 -3.07 10.34
C ARG A 34 9.37 -3.86 10.84
N VAL A 35 8.23 -3.63 10.22
CA VAL A 35 7.00 -4.36 10.47
C VAL A 35 6.75 -5.31 9.31
N TYR A 36 6.55 -6.59 9.60
CA TYR A 36 6.43 -7.63 8.58
C TYR A 36 5.43 -8.71 8.95
N LYS A 37 4.99 -9.47 7.97
CA LYS A 37 4.21 -10.69 8.11
C LYS A 37 4.97 -11.90 7.59
N LEU A 38 4.69 -13.06 8.16
CA LEU A 38 5.11 -14.34 7.60
C LEU A 38 4.03 -14.85 6.65
N GLY A 39 4.41 -15.13 5.41
CA GLY A 39 3.56 -15.85 4.47
C GLY A 39 3.46 -17.34 4.84
N GLU A 40 2.48 -18.04 4.28
CA GLU A 40 2.26 -19.49 4.51
C GLU A 40 3.49 -20.35 4.16
N ASN A 41 4.34 -19.86 3.25
CA ASN A 41 5.59 -20.51 2.82
C ASN A 41 6.79 -20.11 3.70
N GLY A 42 6.59 -19.44 4.83
CA GLY A 42 7.63 -18.95 5.74
C GLY A 42 8.41 -17.73 5.23
N ARG A 43 8.04 -17.13 4.08
CA ARG A 43 8.68 -15.91 3.57
C ARG A 43 8.19 -14.69 4.34
N GLU A 44 9.12 -13.82 4.68
CA GLU A 44 8.78 -12.53 5.28
C GLU A 44 8.33 -11.52 4.21
N ILE A 45 7.22 -10.85 4.47
CA ILE A 45 6.70 -9.76 3.66
C ILE A 45 6.74 -8.50 4.50
N THR A 46 7.64 -7.57 4.16
CA THR A 46 7.71 -6.27 4.84
C THR A 46 6.46 -5.46 4.51
N LEU A 47 5.72 -5.11 5.55
CA LEU A 47 4.54 -4.25 5.40
C LEU A 47 4.96 -2.77 5.34
N TYR A 48 5.88 -2.36 6.22
CA TYR A 48 6.45 -1.02 6.27
C TYR A 48 7.59 -0.90 7.28
N ARG A 49 8.24 0.26 7.25
CA ARG A 49 9.21 0.71 8.25
C ARG A 49 8.64 1.83 9.10
N VAL A 50 9.16 1.95 10.29
CA VAL A 50 8.84 3.01 11.25
C VAL A 50 10.14 3.76 11.50
N ASP A 51 10.19 5.00 11.07
CA ASP A 51 11.37 5.86 11.10
C ASP A 51 11.33 6.86 12.27
N PRO A 52 12.41 7.61 12.55
CA PRO A 52 12.45 8.58 13.63
C PRO A 52 11.29 9.60 13.58
N GLY A 53 10.67 9.83 14.73
CA GLY A 53 9.46 10.66 14.87
C GLY A 53 8.15 9.93 14.62
N GLU A 54 8.20 8.66 14.23
CA GLU A 54 7.02 7.85 13.95
C GLU A 54 6.75 6.80 15.03
N SER A 55 5.52 6.32 15.06
CA SER A 55 5.08 5.17 15.85
C SER A 55 4.46 4.10 14.97
N CYS A 56 4.52 2.86 15.42
CA CYS A 56 3.88 1.74 14.71
C CYS A 56 2.36 1.87 14.77
N ILE A 57 1.72 2.05 13.61
CA ILE A 57 0.26 2.18 13.51
C ILE A 57 -0.47 0.93 13.98
N LEU A 58 0.10 -0.27 13.74
CA LEU A 58 -0.52 -1.51 14.18
C LEU A 58 -0.46 -1.64 15.70
N THR A 59 0.58 -1.12 16.36
CA THR A 59 0.65 -1.04 17.82
C THR A 59 -0.40 -0.06 18.36
N ALA A 60 -0.54 1.12 17.74
CA ALA A 60 -1.59 2.06 18.09
C ALA A 60 -2.98 1.44 17.92
N SER A 61 -3.23 0.78 16.80
CA SER A 61 -4.49 0.05 16.55
C SER A 61 -4.74 -1.04 17.58
N CYS A 62 -3.74 -1.86 17.90
CA CYS A 62 -3.80 -2.90 18.92
C CYS A 62 -4.24 -2.35 20.29
N ILE A 63 -3.62 -1.22 20.72
CA ILE A 63 -3.96 -0.57 21.98
C ILE A 63 -5.39 0.00 21.96
N LEU A 64 -5.77 0.68 20.88
CA LEU A 64 -7.05 1.37 20.78
C LEU A 64 -8.23 0.42 20.58
N SER A 65 -8.05 -0.66 19.83
CA SER A 65 -9.11 -1.64 19.55
C SER A 65 -9.11 -2.82 20.52
N ASN A 66 -8.10 -2.94 21.39
CA ASN A 66 -7.86 -4.09 22.25
C ASN A 66 -7.81 -5.43 21.47
N GLN A 67 -7.30 -5.39 20.24
CA GLN A 67 -7.08 -6.57 19.40
C GLN A 67 -5.61 -7.00 19.45
N PRO A 68 -5.29 -8.28 19.24
CA PRO A 68 -3.91 -8.74 19.15
C PRO A 68 -3.12 -8.02 18.03
N PHE A 69 -1.80 -7.90 18.21
CA PHE A 69 -0.93 -7.36 17.18
C PHE A 69 -0.90 -8.30 15.97
N PRO A 70 -1.20 -7.82 14.76
CA PRO A 70 -1.45 -8.71 13.62
C PRO A 70 -0.20 -9.02 12.78
N ALA A 71 1.00 -8.69 13.26
CA ALA A 71 2.24 -8.79 12.50
C ALA A 71 3.44 -9.06 13.43
N PHE A 72 4.64 -8.96 12.91
CA PHE A 72 5.88 -8.92 13.68
C PHE A 72 6.52 -7.53 13.54
N ALA A 73 7.21 -7.08 14.58
CA ALA A 73 8.01 -5.86 14.54
C ALA A 73 9.40 -6.13 15.11
N VAL A 74 10.44 -5.73 14.36
CA VAL A 74 11.85 -5.96 14.71
C VAL A 74 12.67 -4.69 14.46
N SER A 75 13.67 -4.42 15.27
CA SER A 75 14.63 -3.37 15.00
C SER A 75 15.53 -3.76 13.81
N GLU A 76 15.54 -2.95 12.75
CA GLU A 76 16.33 -3.19 11.52
C GLU A 76 17.76 -2.60 11.66
N SER A 77 17.91 -1.63 12.55
CA SER A 77 19.19 -1.05 12.97
C SER A 77 19.21 -0.91 14.50
N PRO A 78 20.35 -0.61 15.14
CA PRO A 78 20.35 -0.12 16.51
C PRO A 78 19.41 1.09 16.60
N MET A 79 18.54 1.14 17.60
CA MET A 79 17.52 2.17 17.71
C MET A 79 17.30 2.63 19.15
N GLU A 80 16.91 3.88 19.30
CA GLU A 80 16.43 4.45 20.54
C GLU A 80 14.93 4.73 20.40
N ALA A 81 14.15 4.36 21.41
CA ALA A 81 12.70 4.50 21.35
C ALA A 81 12.10 4.90 22.69
N ALA A 82 11.09 5.75 22.65
CA ALA A 82 10.25 6.04 23.82
C ALA A 82 9.08 5.05 23.87
N LEU A 83 8.95 4.37 25.01
CA LEU A 83 7.86 3.45 25.30
C LEU A 83 6.77 4.20 26.10
N ILE A 84 5.61 4.37 25.51
CA ILE A 84 4.46 5.03 26.10
C ILE A 84 3.46 3.96 26.53
N PRO A 85 3.17 3.81 27.84
CA PRO A 85 2.23 2.79 28.32
C PRO A 85 0.84 2.93 27.70
N ALA A 86 0.19 1.80 27.37
CA ALA A 86 -1.14 1.80 26.76
C ALA A 86 -2.20 2.61 27.53
N PRO A 87 -2.27 2.58 28.89
CA PRO A 87 -3.17 3.46 29.64
C PRO A 87 -2.93 4.94 29.39
N GLU A 88 -1.66 5.37 29.27
CA GLU A 88 -1.28 6.76 29.00
C GLU A 88 -1.67 7.18 27.57
N VAL A 89 -1.51 6.28 26.58
CA VAL A 89 -1.97 6.52 25.20
C VAL A 89 -3.46 6.85 25.18
N ASN A 90 -4.29 6.05 25.87
CA ASN A 90 -5.73 6.25 25.94
C ASN A 90 -6.08 7.55 26.71
N GLN A 91 -5.39 7.82 27.80
CA GLN A 91 -5.60 9.03 28.59
C GLN A 91 -5.27 10.30 27.78
N TRP A 92 -4.12 10.31 27.09
CA TRP A 92 -3.70 11.46 26.28
C TRP A 92 -4.63 11.72 25.10
N LEU A 93 -5.21 10.67 24.51
CA LEU A 93 -6.25 10.84 23.48
C LEU A 93 -7.50 11.56 24.02
N ALA A 94 -7.85 11.34 25.28
CA ALA A 94 -8.99 12.03 25.88
C ALA A 94 -8.72 13.52 26.14
N TYR A 95 -7.51 13.89 26.57
CA TYR A 95 -7.23 15.22 27.10
C TYR A 95 -6.28 16.09 26.24
N SER A 96 -5.51 15.52 25.32
CA SER A 96 -4.54 16.25 24.50
C SER A 96 -4.98 16.34 23.04
N GLU A 97 -5.22 17.55 22.56
CA GLU A 97 -5.52 17.78 21.14
C GLU A 97 -4.33 17.43 20.23
N ALA A 98 -3.12 17.84 20.64
CA ALA A 98 -1.90 17.54 19.89
C ALA A 98 -1.67 16.03 19.74
N TRP A 99 -1.97 15.26 20.79
CA TRP A 99 -1.85 13.80 20.73
C TRP A 99 -2.91 13.18 19.82
N ARG A 100 -4.14 13.65 19.86
CA ARG A 100 -5.18 13.24 18.91
C ARG A 100 -4.78 13.52 17.48
N GLN A 101 -4.30 14.73 17.19
CA GLN A 101 -3.82 15.11 15.85
C GLN A 101 -2.67 14.21 15.38
N TYR A 102 -1.72 13.90 16.28
CA TYR A 102 -0.62 12.97 15.97
C TYR A 102 -1.14 11.58 15.59
N VAL A 103 -1.97 10.96 16.44
CA VAL A 103 -2.45 9.59 16.23
C VAL A 103 -3.37 9.51 15.00
N PHE A 104 -4.31 10.43 14.82
CA PHE A 104 -5.16 10.46 13.64
C PHE A 104 -4.39 10.79 12.37
N GLY A 105 -3.38 11.64 12.43
CA GLY A 105 -2.47 11.92 11.33
C GLY A 105 -1.66 10.67 10.91
N LEU A 106 -1.21 9.89 11.88
CA LEU A 106 -0.53 8.62 11.66
C LEU A 106 -1.45 7.62 10.91
N ILE A 107 -2.70 7.47 11.38
CA ILE A 107 -3.71 6.60 10.76
C ILE A 107 -4.04 7.06 9.34
N SER A 108 -4.29 8.35 9.15
CA SER A 108 -4.67 8.93 7.86
C SER A 108 -3.58 8.77 6.81
N ARG A 109 -2.32 9.07 7.15
CA ARG A 109 -1.18 8.86 6.25
C ARG A 109 -1.06 7.39 5.84
N ARG A 110 -1.23 6.47 6.80
CA ARG A 110 -1.11 5.04 6.52
C ARG A 110 -2.24 4.54 5.63
N LEU A 111 -3.47 5.00 5.87
CA LEU A 111 -4.62 4.67 5.03
C LEU A 111 -4.40 5.14 3.59
N SER A 112 -3.95 6.38 3.40
CA SER A 112 -3.62 6.91 2.07
C SER A 112 -2.56 6.07 1.36
N ASN A 113 -1.49 5.68 2.08
CA ASN A 113 -0.44 4.83 1.50
C ASN A 113 -0.98 3.45 1.08
N ILE A 114 -1.87 2.84 1.89
CA ILE A 114 -2.49 1.56 1.54
C ILE A 114 -3.38 1.71 0.30
N ILE A 115 -4.18 2.77 0.22
CA ILE A 115 -5.03 3.05 -0.94
C ILE A 115 -4.16 3.17 -2.19
N ASN A 116 -3.06 3.94 -2.15
CA ASN A 116 -2.14 4.09 -3.29
C ASN A 116 -1.54 2.75 -3.74
N VAL A 117 -1.11 1.89 -2.78
CA VAL A 117 -0.59 0.55 -3.11
C VAL A 117 -1.66 -0.34 -3.74
N VAL A 118 -2.89 -0.32 -3.21
CA VAL A 118 -4.01 -1.07 -3.78
C VAL A 118 -4.33 -0.57 -5.19
N GLU A 119 -4.39 0.75 -5.38
CA GLU A 119 -4.57 1.34 -6.70
C GLU A 119 -3.48 0.87 -7.67
N GLU A 120 -2.21 0.98 -7.30
CA GLU A 120 -1.10 0.55 -8.14
C GLU A 120 -1.23 -0.94 -8.56
N VAL A 121 -1.51 -1.82 -7.61
CA VAL A 121 -1.68 -3.26 -7.89
C VAL A 121 -2.88 -3.52 -8.81
N VAL A 122 -4.00 -2.83 -8.57
CA VAL A 122 -5.22 -2.98 -9.39
C VAL A 122 -4.97 -2.46 -10.80
N PHE A 123 -4.36 -1.26 -10.93
CA PHE A 123 -4.08 -0.66 -12.24
C PHE A 123 -3.09 -1.49 -13.04
N ARG A 124 -1.94 -1.89 -12.50
CA ARG A 124 -0.96 -2.73 -13.21
C ARG A 124 -1.58 -4.03 -13.76
N ARG A 125 -2.43 -4.71 -12.98
CA ARG A 125 -3.14 -5.90 -13.45
C ARG A 125 -4.13 -5.58 -14.55
N MET A 126 -4.78 -4.43 -14.49
CA MET A 126 -5.77 -4.03 -15.48
C MET A 126 -5.13 -3.50 -16.75
N ASP A 127 -4.02 -2.78 -16.70
CA ASP A 127 -3.22 -2.35 -17.86
C ASP A 127 -2.85 -3.55 -18.72
N ARG A 128 -2.29 -4.57 -18.10
CA ARG A 128 -1.94 -5.84 -18.76
C ARG A 128 -3.15 -6.52 -19.40
N ARG A 129 -4.29 -6.57 -18.69
CA ARG A 129 -5.53 -7.18 -19.18
C ARG A 129 -6.11 -6.39 -20.34
N ILE A 130 -6.03 -5.07 -20.32
CA ILE A 130 -6.49 -4.21 -21.43
C ILE A 130 -5.55 -4.35 -22.62
N ALA A 131 -4.23 -4.35 -22.43
CA ALA A 131 -3.27 -4.57 -23.51
C ALA A 131 -3.50 -5.94 -24.19
N ASP A 132 -3.61 -7.02 -23.44
CA ASP A 132 -3.92 -8.37 -23.94
C ASP A 132 -5.28 -8.44 -24.65
N TYR A 133 -6.28 -7.74 -24.12
CA TYR A 133 -7.62 -7.66 -24.71
C TYR A 133 -7.59 -6.95 -26.08
N LEU A 134 -6.85 -5.84 -26.20
CA LEU A 134 -6.71 -5.11 -27.46
C LEU A 134 -5.95 -5.97 -28.50
N LEU A 135 -4.82 -6.55 -28.11
CA LEU A 135 -4.02 -7.42 -28.99
C LEU A 135 -4.78 -8.63 -29.52
N LYS A 136 -5.64 -9.26 -28.72
CA LYS A 136 -6.46 -10.42 -29.14
C LYS A 136 -7.57 -10.06 -30.12
N ARG A 137 -7.96 -8.79 -30.21
CA ARG A 137 -9.03 -8.33 -31.11
C ARG A 137 -8.51 -7.74 -32.42
N VAL A 138 -7.23 -7.40 -32.47
CA VAL A 138 -6.58 -6.98 -33.71
C VAL A 138 -6.35 -8.20 -34.59
N SER A 139 -6.87 -8.17 -35.81
CA SER A 139 -6.56 -9.15 -36.87
C SER A 139 -5.38 -8.64 -37.69
N ASN A 140 -4.62 -9.52 -38.32
CA ASN A 140 -3.39 -9.23 -39.07
C ASN A 140 -3.47 -8.11 -40.14
N ASP A 141 -4.67 -7.58 -40.44
CA ASP A 141 -4.90 -6.53 -41.43
C ASP A 141 -5.64 -5.28 -40.89
N GLU A 142 -6.10 -5.27 -39.65
CA GLU A 142 -6.85 -4.12 -39.08
C GLU A 142 -6.30 -3.74 -37.70
N GLU A 143 -5.47 -2.69 -37.66
CA GLU A 143 -4.93 -2.10 -36.42
C GLU A 143 -5.99 -1.23 -35.69
N ARG A 144 -7.23 -1.17 -36.19
CA ARG A 144 -8.33 -0.34 -35.67
C ARG A 144 -9.46 -1.20 -35.11
N LEU A 145 -9.83 -0.90 -33.87
CA LEU A 145 -10.89 -1.55 -33.14
C LEU A 145 -12.04 -0.56 -32.94
N GLN A 146 -13.25 -0.91 -33.45
CA GLN A 146 -14.47 -0.17 -33.11
C GLN A 146 -15.03 -0.71 -31.78
N ILE A 147 -14.69 -0.03 -30.69
CA ILE A 147 -15.06 -0.45 -29.34
C ILE A 147 -15.11 0.75 -28.40
N THR A 148 -16.08 0.73 -27.49
CA THR A 148 -16.24 1.75 -26.47
C THR A 148 -15.54 1.36 -25.17
N HIS A 149 -15.16 2.35 -24.35
CA HIS A 149 -14.59 2.11 -23.02
C HIS A 149 -15.55 1.30 -22.12
N GLN A 150 -16.87 1.48 -22.32
CA GLN A 150 -17.88 0.75 -21.55
C GLN A 150 -17.94 -0.74 -21.93
N GLU A 151 -17.76 -1.08 -23.19
CA GLU A 151 -17.68 -2.48 -23.64
C GLU A 151 -16.45 -3.16 -23.09
N ILE A 152 -15.27 -2.51 -23.17
CA ILE A 152 -14.04 -3.01 -22.55
C ILE A 152 -14.23 -3.22 -21.05
N ALA A 153 -14.86 -2.25 -20.37
CA ALA A 153 -15.13 -2.34 -18.93
C ALA A 153 -16.03 -3.52 -18.59
N SER A 154 -17.09 -3.74 -19.38
CA SER A 154 -18.01 -4.86 -19.21
C SER A 154 -17.32 -6.21 -19.41
N ASP A 155 -16.54 -6.35 -20.48
CA ASP A 155 -15.85 -7.59 -20.83
C ASP A 155 -14.74 -7.95 -19.82
N LEU A 156 -14.09 -6.96 -19.25
CA LEU A 156 -13.01 -7.15 -18.29
C LEU A 156 -13.48 -7.10 -16.82
N GLY A 157 -14.76 -6.83 -16.57
CA GLY A 157 -15.32 -6.75 -15.21
C GLY A 157 -14.73 -5.60 -14.39
N THR A 158 -14.62 -4.41 -15.01
CA THR A 158 -14.09 -3.19 -14.38
C THR A 158 -15.03 -2.00 -14.66
N SER A 159 -14.63 -0.79 -14.26
CA SER A 159 -15.37 0.43 -14.55
C SER A 159 -14.86 1.14 -15.82
N GLY A 160 -15.75 1.87 -16.51
CA GLY A 160 -15.36 2.70 -17.66
C GLY A 160 -14.35 3.79 -17.30
N GLU A 161 -14.34 4.26 -16.06
CA GLU A 161 -13.39 5.23 -15.54
C GLU A 161 -11.97 4.66 -15.49
N VAL A 162 -11.81 3.43 -14.98
CA VAL A 162 -10.54 2.69 -14.96
C VAL A 162 -10.04 2.47 -16.39
N VAL A 163 -10.90 2.01 -17.30
CA VAL A 163 -10.55 1.81 -18.72
C VAL A 163 -10.09 3.11 -19.34
N SER A 164 -10.84 4.22 -19.14
CA SER A 164 -10.50 5.53 -19.71
C SER A 164 -9.13 6.03 -19.24
N ARG A 165 -8.79 5.83 -17.97
CA ARG A 165 -7.48 6.21 -17.41
C ARG A 165 -6.36 5.40 -18.07
N ILE A 166 -6.51 4.08 -18.13
CA ILE A 166 -5.50 3.19 -18.69
C ILE A 166 -5.29 3.44 -20.19
N LEU A 167 -6.37 3.60 -20.97
CA LEU A 167 -6.25 3.93 -22.38
C LEU A 167 -5.55 5.27 -22.60
N LYS A 168 -5.78 6.26 -21.73
CA LYS A 168 -5.05 7.53 -21.77
C LYS A 168 -3.57 7.36 -21.48
N ASP A 169 -3.20 6.49 -20.54
CA ASP A 169 -1.80 6.20 -20.21
C ASP A 169 -1.11 5.46 -21.37
N LEU A 170 -1.78 4.51 -22.03
CA LEU A 170 -1.29 3.84 -23.23
C LEU A 170 -1.13 4.81 -24.41
N GLU A 171 -2.07 5.76 -24.57
CA GLU A 171 -1.99 6.80 -25.60
C GLU A 171 -0.86 7.79 -25.31
N THR A 172 -0.64 8.18 -24.06
CA THR A 172 0.50 9.02 -23.65
C THR A 172 1.84 8.33 -23.89
N SER A 173 1.86 7.00 -23.82
CA SER A 173 3.03 6.16 -24.16
C SER A 173 3.15 5.86 -25.65
N GLU A 174 2.32 6.48 -26.51
CA GLU A 174 2.29 6.32 -27.97
C GLU A 174 2.04 4.88 -28.45
N LEU A 175 1.44 4.03 -27.61
CA LEU A 175 1.13 2.63 -27.93
C LEU A 175 -0.19 2.49 -28.69
N ILE A 176 -1.12 3.42 -28.47
CA ILE A 176 -2.42 3.47 -29.12
C ILE A 176 -2.81 4.92 -29.44
N HIS A 177 -3.76 5.09 -30.34
CA HIS A 177 -4.44 6.35 -30.57
C HIS A 177 -5.95 6.16 -30.39
N THR A 178 -6.59 7.02 -29.58
CA THR A 178 -8.01 6.92 -29.27
C THR A 178 -8.82 8.02 -29.94
N THR A 179 -9.93 7.64 -30.58
CA THR A 179 -10.94 8.56 -31.09
C THR A 179 -12.30 8.12 -30.57
N ARG A 180 -13.35 8.87 -30.89
CA ARG A 180 -14.70 8.54 -30.41
C ARG A 180 -15.17 7.16 -30.90
N GLY A 181 -15.12 6.17 -30.01
CA GLY A 181 -15.56 4.79 -30.27
C GLY A 181 -14.59 3.95 -31.10
N THR A 182 -13.35 4.43 -31.32
CA THR A 182 -12.34 3.71 -32.07
C THR A 182 -10.99 3.78 -31.36
N ILE A 183 -10.30 2.66 -31.27
CA ILE A 183 -8.95 2.54 -30.74
C ILE A 183 -8.06 1.99 -31.87
N GLU A 184 -6.99 2.70 -32.21
CA GLU A 184 -5.98 2.31 -33.18
C GLU A 184 -4.71 1.93 -32.43
N ILE A 185 -4.12 0.78 -32.71
CA ILE A 185 -2.84 0.37 -32.13
C ILE A 185 -1.72 0.95 -33.00
N THR A 186 -0.85 1.76 -32.38
CA THR A 186 0.26 2.44 -33.05
C THR A 186 1.58 1.71 -32.89
N ASP A 187 1.74 0.95 -31.79
CA ASP A 187 2.92 0.12 -31.52
C ASP A 187 2.49 -1.23 -30.89
N ILE A 188 2.40 -2.24 -31.75
CA ILE A 188 2.05 -3.61 -31.35
C ILE A 188 3.10 -4.19 -30.40
N THR A 189 4.39 -4.01 -30.71
CA THR A 189 5.50 -4.55 -29.91
C THR A 189 5.55 -3.92 -28.52
N GLY A 190 5.35 -2.60 -28.45
CA GLY A 190 5.25 -1.89 -27.18
C GLY A 190 4.07 -2.38 -26.35
N LEU A 191 2.92 -2.64 -26.98
CA LEU A 191 1.74 -3.16 -26.30
C LEU A 191 1.91 -4.61 -25.85
N GLU A 192 2.61 -5.47 -26.62
CA GLU A 192 3.01 -6.83 -26.21
C GLU A 192 3.92 -6.81 -24.98
N ASN A 193 4.89 -5.90 -24.93
CA ASN A 193 5.76 -5.74 -23.78
C ASN A 193 4.98 -5.38 -22.51
N LYS A 194 3.91 -4.56 -22.62
CA LYS A 194 3.01 -4.27 -21.51
C LYS A 194 2.32 -5.52 -20.95
N THR A 195 2.09 -6.54 -21.75
CA THR A 195 1.52 -7.80 -21.25
C THR A 195 2.51 -8.66 -20.48
N LEU A 196 3.82 -8.42 -20.62
CA LEU A 196 4.91 -9.18 -20.00
C LEU A 196 5.43 -8.52 -18.70
N GLU A 197 5.16 -7.24 -18.46
CA GLU A 197 5.58 -6.54 -17.24
C GLU A 197 4.93 -7.18 -15.99
N THR A 198 5.78 -7.67 -15.06
CA THR A 198 5.38 -8.45 -13.87
C THR A 198 5.11 -7.54 -12.68
#